data_eb102a534374badcfa6c02faeba4247f
#
_entry.id   eb102a534374badcfa6c02faeba4247f
#
_cell.length_a   1.000
_cell.length_b   1.000
_cell.length_c   1.000
_cell.angle_alpha   90.00
_cell.angle_beta   90.00
_cell.angle_gamma   90.00
#
_symmetry.space_group_name_H-M   'P 1'
#
loop_
_entity.id
_entity.type
_entity.pdbx_description
1 polymer ?
#
loop_
_entity_poly.entity_id
_entity_poly.type
_entity_poly.pdbx_seq_one_letter_code
_entity_poly.pdbx_strand_id
1 'polypeptide(L)'
;MFETVKRRLATAAACLLALCCMAAPAAAETFPDRPITLIMPFGAGNAPDTLARILGEYLQNKHGITLLVTSKAGGSGIPAMVELSRARPDGYTISLTSANVLTVVPQVKPCGFTYESFTPIAQISEFTMGWGVLPASGITSLADLMEKAKAAPDKYSLGSPGALTAQRFFHMQLMKHFPDSNVPYVAYNGGGELVTALLGGHISVAYTPVANFLPHKDAIRVIAVSSAKRDAYYPDAPTFVEQVDKNLVFDSVYGIVGPRRIPADRVERLQELFKEALADPGVQAKLQQVYIRPSYLPGAEFGKVLKQYSDFFAAPIRQYKEKKGAQ
;
A
#
# COMPACT_ATOMS: atom_id res chain seq x y z
N MET A 1 38.17 16.42 -67.59
CA MET A 1 36.79 16.04 -67.12
C MET A 1 36.77 14.80 -66.29
N PHE A 2 37.53 13.74 -66.57
CA PHE A 2 37.55 12.48 -65.81
C PHE A 2 38.20 12.58 -64.40
N GLU A 3 39.20 13.39 -64.19
CA GLU A 3 39.87 13.54 -62.89
C GLU A 3 39.01 14.28 -61.83
N THR A 4 38.22 15.25 -62.30
CA THR A 4 37.33 16.03 -61.40
C THR A 4 36.16 15.17 -60.88
N VAL A 5 35.69 14.21 -61.71
CA VAL A 5 34.64 13.27 -61.32
C VAL A 5 35.15 12.22 -60.27
N LYS A 6 36.38 11.71 -60.47
CA LYS A 6 37.02 10.79 -59.51
C LYS A 6 37.27 11.46 -58.16
N ARG A 7 37.70 12.70 -58.15
CA ARG A 7 37.90 13.47 -56.88
C ARG A 7 36.57 13.68 -56.11
N ARG A 8 35.50 14.02 -56.85
CA ARG A 8 34.17 14.21 -56.23
C ARG A 8 33.60 12.90 -55.64
N LEU A 9 33.79 11.79 -56.34
CA LEU A 9 33.40 10.45 -55.86
C LEU A 9 34.22 10.01 -54.64
N ALA A 10 35.53 10.28 -54.62
CA ALA A 10 36.37 9.97 -53.47
C ALA A 10 36.03 10.82 -52.25
N THR A 11 35.68 12.10 -52.42
CA THR A 11 35.24 12.99 -51.32
C THR A 11 33.86 12.59 -50.79
N ALA A 12 32.92 12.18 -51.66
CA ALA A 12 31.61 11.68 -51.27
C ALA A 12 31.71 10.36 -50.48
N ALA A 13 32.59 9.44 -50.91
CA ALA A 13 32.82 8.19 -50.21
C ALA A 13 33.48 8.40 -48.85
N ALA A 14 34.41 9.33 -48.73
CA ALA A 14 35.05 9.70 -47.46
C ALA A 14 34.05 10.35 -46.47
N CYS A 15 33.11 11.18 -46.98
CA CYS A 15 32.08 11.78 -46.14
C CYS A 15 31.06 10.73 -45.70
N LEU A 16 30.70 9.73 -46.54
CA LEU A 16 29.83 8.65 -46.11
C LEU A 16 30.48 7.71 -45.06
N LEU A 17 31.77 7.42 -45.22
CA LEU A 17 32.50 6.65 -44.18
C LEU A 17 32.63 7.45 -42.86
N ALA A 18 32.83 8.75 -42.90
CA ALA A 18 32.89 9.62 -41.72
C ALA A 18 31.50 9.66 -40.99
N LEU A 19 30.40 9.66 -41.72
CA LEU A 19 29.04 9.61 -41.16
C LEU A 19 28.74 8.25 -40.49
N CYS A 20 29.23 7.14 -41.02
CA CYS A 20 29.07 5.80 -40.44
C CYS A 20 29.91 5.62 -39.14
N CYS A 21 31.04 6.31 -39.02
CA CYS A 21 31.86 6.23 -37.79
C CYS A 21 31.31 7.05 -36.61
N MET A 22 30.32 7.95 -36.82
CA MET A 22 29.69 8.73 -35.75
C MET A 22 28.50 8.04 -35.09
N ALA A 23 28.06 6.87 -35.57
CA ALA A 23 27.13 6.02 -34.86
C ALA A 23 27.89 5.21 -33.79
N ALA A 24 28.43 5.92 -32.77
CA ALA A 24 28.82 5.23 -31.54
C ALA A 24 27.54 4.52 -31.02
N PRO A 25 27.60 3.21 -30.69
CA PRO A 25 26.49 2.59 -30.04
C PRO A 25 26.23 3.41 -28.77
N ALA A 26 25.05 4.02 -28.65
CA ALA A 26 24.60 4.55 -27.41
C ALA A 26 24.69 3.38 -26.42
N ALA A 27 25.67 3.39 -25.55
CA ALA A 27 25.75 2.43 -24.47
C ALA A 27 24.40 2.50 -23.79
N ALA A 28 23.63 1.41 -23.84
CA ALA A 28 22.34 1.34 -23.15
C ALA A 28 22.62 1.74 -21.72
N GLU A 29 22.10 2.90 -21.29
CA GLU A 29 22.25 3.34 -19.90
C GLU A 29 21.79 2.21 -19.00
N THR A 30 22.69 1.69 -18.19
CA THR A 30 22.37 0.62 -17.24
C THR A 30 21.50 1.21 -16.14
N PHE A 31 20.20 1.07 -16.29
CA PHE A 31 19.25 1.54 -15.27
C PHE A 31 19.19 0.53 -14.10
N PRO A 32 19.27 1.00 -12.84
CA PRO A 32 19.59 2.35 -12.39
C PRO A 32 21.12 2.60 -12.32
N ASP A 33 21.59 3.77 -12.74
CA ASP A 33 22.99 4.23 -12.68
C ASP A 33 23.23 5.29 -11.59
N ARG A 34 22.19 5.69 -10.88
CA ARG A 34 22.18 6.68 -9.80
C ARG A 34 21.14 6.34 -8.73
N PRO A 35 21.20 6.96 -7.54
CA PRO A 35 20.25 6.70 -6.46
C PRO A 35 18.79 6.88 -6.89
N ILE A 36 17.93 5.97 -6.41
CA ILE A 36 16.49 6.04 -6.58
C ILE A 36 15.89 6.70 -5.34
N THR A 37 15.05 7.71 -5.51
CA THR A 37 14.28 8.35 -4.44
C THR A 37 12.99 7.59 -4.22
N LEU A 38 12.77 7.06 -3.01
CA LEU A 38 11.54 6.44 -2.56
C LEU A 38 10.78 7.39 -1.65
N ILE A 39 9.73 8.01 -2.16
CA ILE A 39 8.84 8.87 -1.38
C ILE A 39 7.84 8.00 -0.62
N MET A 40 7.66 8.25 0.68
CA MET A 40 6.65 7.58 1.48
C MET A 40 5.65 8.59 2.05
N PRO A 41 4.33 8.37 1.88
CA PRO A 41 3.29 9.22 2.45
C PRO A 41 3.05 8.98 3.95
N PHE A 42 3.99 8.33 4.63
CA PHE A 42 3.89 7.89 6.02
C PHE A 42 5.06 8.44 6.85
N GLY A 43 4.86 8.50 8.17
CA GLY A 43 5.92 8.86 9.10
C GLY A 43 7.04 7.82 9.17
N ALA A 44 8.22 8.23 9.58
CA ALA A 44 9.33 7.32 9.84
C ALA A 44 9.03 6.39 11.03
N GLY A 45 9.65 5.22 11.05
CA GLY A 45 9.56 4.24 12.15
C GLY A 45 8.29 3.36 12.15
N ASN A 46 7.42 3.49 11.16
CA ASN A 46 6.28 2.57 10.99
C ASN A 46 6.64 1.34 10.12
N ALA A 47 5.74 0.38 10.02
CA ALA A 47 5.99 -0.85 9.27
C ALA A 47 6.37 -0.60 7.78
N PRO A 48 5.71 0.29 7.02
CA PRO A 48 6.16 0.65 5.66
C PRO A 48 7.57 1.26 5.61
N ASP A 49 7.97 2.08 6.59
CA ASP A 49 9.33 2.62 6.65
C ASP A 49 10.37 1.52 6.91
N THR A 50 10.07 0.62 7.84
CA THR A 50 10.91 -0.55 8.11
C THR A 50 11.04 -1.44 6.87
N LEU A 51 9.94 -1.72 6.17
CA LEU A 51 9.94 -2.46 4.90
C LEU A 51 10.84 -1.78 3.85
N ALA A 52 10.67 -0.47 3.65
CA ALA A 52 11.46 0.30 2.67
C ALA A 52 12.97 0.24 2.98
N ARG A 53 13.35 0.31 4.25
CA ARG A 53 14.75 0.26 4.68
C ARG A 53 15.36 -1.13 4.51
N ILE A 54 14.62 -2.19 4.84
CA ILE A 54 15.06 -3.59 4.61
C ILE A 54 15.30 -3.83 3.11
N LEU A 55 14.37 -3.38 2.24
CA LEU A 55 14.54 -3.49 0.80
C LEU A 55 15.70 -2.64 0.29
N GLY A 56 15.87 -1.43 0.81
CA GLY A 56 16.97 -0.53 0.45
C GLY A 56 18.34 -1.11 0.84
N GLU A 57 18.46 -1.70 2.02
CA GLU A 57 19.66 -2.40 2.47
C GLU A 57 20.02 -3.58 1.54
N TYR A 58 19.02 -4.37 1.15
CA TYR A 58 19.25 -5.47 0.20
C TYR A 58 19.75 -4.95 -1.15
N LEU A 59 19.08 -3.94 -1.73
CA LEU A 59 19.45 -3.36 -3.03
C LEU A 59 20.86 -2.77 -2.99
N GLN A 60 21.25 -2.12 -1.90
CA GLN A 60 22.58 -1.59 -1.73
C GLN A 60 23.63 -2.71 -1.65
N ASN A 61 23.38 -3.72 -0.83
CA ASN A 61 24.36 -4.79 -0.59
C ASN A 61 24.51 -5.73 -1.79
N LYS A 62 23.43 -6.02 -2.52
CA LYS A 62 23.41 -6.98 -3.61
C LYS A 62 23.74 -6.36 -4.97
N HIS A 63 23.27 -5.15 -5.21
CA HIS A 63 23.32 -4.50 -6.53
C HIS A 63 24.08 -3.17 -6.54
N GLY A 64 24.52 -2.65 -5.39
CA GLY A 64 25.13 -1.31 -5.28
C GLY A 64 24.14 -0.17 -5.51
N ILE A 65 22.82 -0.46 -5.49
CA ILE A 65 21.76 0.51 -5.76
C ILE A 65 21.35 1.20 -4.46
N THR A 66 21.53 2.52 -4.40
CA THR A 66 21.09 3.32 -3.26
C THR A 66 19.61 3.68 -3.37
N LEU A 67 18.81 3.30 -2.38
CA LEU A 67 17.42 3.70 -2.24
C LEU A 67 17.30 4.82 -1.17
N LEU A 68 17.05 6.04 -1.62
CA LEU A 68 16.89 7.21 -0.73
C LEU A 68 15.45 7.27 -0.22
N VAL A 69 15.22 6.75 0.99
CA VAL A 69 13.89 6.74 1.61
C VAL A 69 13.58 8.12 2.20
N THR A 70 12.53 8.77 1.71
CA THR A 70 12.08 10.10 2.14
C THR A 70 10.64 10.03 2.66
N SER A 71 10.44 10.30 3.95
CA SER A 71 9.11 10.35 4.57
C SER A 71 8.47 11.72 4.39
N LYS A 72 7.25 11.76 3.82
CA LYS A 72 6.41 12.96 3.65
C LYS A 72 5.03 12.69 4.24
N ALA A 73 5.01 12.56 5.56
CA ALA A 73 3.78 12.28 6.30
C ALA A 73 2.83 13.49 6.33
N GLY A 74 1.55 13.20 6.62
CA GLY A 74 0.52 14.22 6.80
C GLY A 74 -0.44 14.33 5.62
N GLY A 75 -1.55 15.04 5.83
CA GLY A 75 -2.57 15.30 4.81
C GLY A 75 -3.16 14.04 4.15
N SER A 76 -3.20 12.90 4.84
CA SER A 76 -3.61 11.60 4.29
C SER A 76 -2.72 11.12 3.12
N GLY A 77 -1.45 11.56 3.07
CA GLY A 77 -0.51 11.23 2.01
C GLY A 77 -0.62 12.07 0.74
N ILE A 78 -1.57 13.00 0.68
CA ILE A 78 -1.82 13.82 -0.53
C ILE A 78 -0.56 14.58 -0.98
N PRO A 79 0.19 15.31 -0.11
CA PRO A 79 1.37 16.05 -0.56
C PRO A 79 2.43 15.16 -1.22
N ALA A 80 2.69 13.98 -0.65
CA ALA A 80 3.66 13.02 -1.19
C ALA A 80 3.23 12.52 -2.58
N MET A 81 1.95 12.18 -2.74
CA MET A 81 1.45 11.65 -4.01
C MET A 81 1.31 12.72 -5.09
N VAL A 82 1.01 13.98 -4.74
CA VAL A 82 1.05 15.12 -5.67
C VAL A 82 2.46 15.35 -6.17
N GLU A 83 3.46 15.30 -5.29
CA GLU A 83 4.86 15.42 -5.70
C GLU A 83 5.26 14.29 -6.65
N LEU A 84 4.94 13.03 -6.31
CA LEU A 84 5.20 11.89 -7.17
C LEU A 84 4.55 12.06 -8.56
N SER A 85 3.29 12.51 -8.61
CA SER A 85 2.56 12.66 -9.88
C SER A 85 3.21 13.67 -10.84
N ARG A 86 4.02 14.60 -10.30
CA ARG A 86 4.75 15.64 -11.05
C ARG A 86 6.22 15.31 -11.31
N ALA A 87 6.70 14.20 -10.74
CA ALA A 87 8.08 13.76 -10.93
C ALA A 87 8.32 13.32 -12.38
N ARG A 88 9.59 13.28 -12.80
CA ARG A 88 9.97 12.76 -14.12
C ARG A 88 9.63 11.27 -14.20
N PRO A 89 9.01 10.79 -15.28
CA PRO A 89 8.67 9.38 -15.44
C PRO A 89 9.87 8.55 -15.91
N ASP A 90 11.00 8.69 -15.22
CA ASP A 90 12.27 8.05 -15.57
C ASP A 90 12.65 6.88 -14.63
N GLY A 91 11.78 6.52 -13.68
CA GLY A 91 11.99 5.43 -12.74
C GLY A 91 12.87 5.77 -11.52
N TYR A 92 13.46 6.97 -11.45
CA TYR A 92 14.31 7.38 -10.34
C TYR A 92 13.55 8.06 -9.19
N THR A 93 12.27 8.34 -9.37
CA THR A 93 11.38 8.78 -8.29
C THR A 93 10.19 7.84 -8.26
N ILE A 94 10.08 7.09 -7.17
CA ILE A 94 9.00 6.11 -6.94
C ILE A 94 8.42 6.32 -5.54
N SER A 95 7.32 5.65 -5.23
CA SER A 95 6.71 5.70 -3.90
C SER A 95 6.34 4.32 -3.41
N LEU A 96 6.66 4.02 -2.15
CA LEU A 96 6.02 2.95 -1.39
C LEU A 96 4.78 3.52 -0.70
N THR A 97 3.62 3.08 -1.12
CA THR A 97 2.34 3.61 -0.64
C THR A 97 1.30 2.51 -0.46
N SER A 98 0.21 2.80 0.24
CA SER A 98 -0.91 1.86 0.38
C SER A 98 -1.97 2.06 -0.70
N ALA A 99 -2.67 1.00 -1.05
CA ALA A 99 -3.84 1.06 -1.93
C ALA A 99 -4.88 2.09 -1.41
N ASN A 100 -5.04 2.23 -0.08
CA ASN A 100 -5.92 3.23 0.52
C ASN A 100 -5.59 4.67 0.09
N VAL A 101 -4.31 5.05 0.12
CA VAL A 101 -3.87 6.40 -0.29
C VAL A 101 -4.17 6.65 -1.77
N LEU A 102 -4.02 5.63 -2.62
CA LEU A 102 -4.23 5.75 -4.06
C LEU A 102 -5.72 5.72 -4.47
N THR A 103 -6.55 4.95 -3.77
CA THR A 103 -7.91 4.61 -4.24
C THR A 103 -9.01 5.23 -3.39
N VAL A 104 -8.87 5.28 -2.06
CA VAL A 104 -9.90 5.80 -1.15
C VAL A 104 -9.76 7.31 -0.97
N VAL A 105 -8.55 7.80 -0.69
CA VAL A 105 -8.31 9.23 -0.45
C VAL A 105 -8.81 10.12 -1.59
N PRO A 106 -8.52 9.82 -2.88
CA PRO A 106 -9.01 10.64 -4.00
C PRO A 106 -10.52 10.64 -4.15
N GLN A 107 -11.18 9.55 -3.74
CA GLN A 107 -12.64 9.48 -3.80
C GLN A 107 -13.31 10.29 -2.67
N VAL A 108 -12.63 10.46 -1.53
CA VAL A 108 -13.16 11.20 -0.38
C VAL A 108 -12.90 12.69 -0.49
N LYS A 109 -11.71 13.08 -0.93
CA LYS A 109 -11.24 14.48 -1.06
C LYS A 109 -10.71 14.75 -2.47
N PRO A 110 -11.00 15.90 -3.07
CA PRO A 110 -10.27 16.37 -4.24
C PRO A 110 -8.78 16.52 -3.90
N CYS A 111 -7.91 15.80 -4.61
CA CYS A 111 -6.48 15.81 -4.33
C CYS A 111 -5.58 15.96 -5.56
N GLY A 112 -6.18 16.12 -6.75
CA GLY A 112 -5.45 16.33 -8.01
C GLY A 112 -4.84 15.07 -8.62
N PHE A 113 -5.13 13.89 -8.07
CA PHE A 113 -4.72 12.60 -8.62
C PHE A 113 -5.79 11.51 -8.39
N THR A 114 -5.70 10.44 -9.17
CA THR A 114 -6.37 9.15 -8.92
C THR A 114 -5.31 8.04 -8.94
N TYR A 115 -5.67 6.80 -8.66
CA TYR A 115 -4.72 5.68 -8.80
C TYR A 115 -4.21 5.52 -10.25
N GLU A 116 -5.00 5.94 -11.25
CA GLU A 116 -4.61 5.93 -12.67
C GLU A 116 -3.58 7.00 -13.04
N SER A 117 -3.30 7.93 -12.14
CA SER A 117 -2.24 8.95 -12.29
C SER A 117 -0.84 8.37 -12.10
N PHE A 118 -0.74 7.09 -11.75
CA PHE A 118 0.52 6.43 -11.45
C PHE A 118 0.72 5.18 -12.29
N THR A 119 1.99 4.80 -12.47
CA THR A 119 2.40 3.51 -13.03
C THR A 119 2.57 2.53 -11.87
N PRO A 120 1.74 1.48 -11.72
CA PRO A 120 1.96 0.42 -10.76
C PRO A 120 3.24 -0.35 -11.10
N ILE A 121 4.16 -0.48 -10.16
CA ILE A 121 5.42 -1.22 -10.35
C ILE A 121 5.30 -2.61 -9.74
N ALA A 122 4.98 -2.71 -8.46
CA ALA A 122 4.75 -3.99 -7.79
C ALA A 122 3.95 -3.82 -6.51
N GLN A 123 3.11 -4.79 -6.17
CA GLN A 123 2.71 -5.02 -4.78
C GLN A 123 3.90 -5.66 -4.07
N ILE A 124 4.15 -5.28 -2.83
CA ILE A 124 5.27 -5.79 -2.04
C ILE A 124 4.87 -6.37 -0.70
N SER A 125 3.77 -5.91 -0.13
CA SER A 125 3.31 -6.39 1.17
C SER A 125 1.80 -6.26 1.30
N GLU A 126 1.23 -7.11 2.13
CA GLU A 126 -0.14 -7.01 2.58
C GLU A 126 -0.21 -7.26 4.08
N PHE A 127 -1.14 -6.60 4.75
CA PHE A 127 -1.40 -6.76 6.17
C PHE A 127 -2.84 -7.18 6.36
N THR A 128 -3.03 -8.35 6.95
CA THR A 128 -4.36 -8.80 7.40
C THR A 128 -4.85 -7.85 8.49
N MET A 129 -6.03 -7.30 8.30
CA MET A 129 -6.68 -6.44 9.28
C MET A 129 -7.54 -7.29 10.20
N GLY A 130 -7.64 -6.92 11.47
CA GLY A 130 -8.43 -7.69 12.43
C GLY A 130 -9.12 -6.83 13.48
N TRP A 131 -10.15 -7.40 14.07
CA TRP A 131 -10.85 -6.84 15.21
C TRP A 131 -10.36 -7.49 16.51
N GLY A 132 -9.62 -6.72 17.29
CA GLY A 132 -9.12 -7.11 18.61
C GLY A 132 -9.99 -6.57 19.72
N VAL A 133 -10.23 -7.38 20.74
CA VAL A 133 -11.02 -7.05 21.95
C VAL A 133 -10.27 -7.50 23.19
N LEU A 134 -10.58 -6.89 24.33
CA LEU A 134 -10.08 -7.40 25.62
C LEU A 134 -10.94 -8.58 26.09
N PRO A 135 -10.35 -9.70 26.58
CA PRO A 135 -11.11 -10.78 27.20
C PRO A 135 -12.01 -10.29 28.36
N ALA A 136 -11.54 -9.30 29.15
CA ALA A 136 -12.30 -8.68 30.23
C ALA A 136 -13.57 -7.94 29.78
N SER A 137 -13.70 -7.57 28.50
CA SER A 137 -14.93 -6.99 27.94
C SER A 137 -16.09 -7.97 27.85
N GLY A 138 -15.81 -9.28 28.01
CA GLY A 138 -16.77 -10.35 27.83
C GLY A 138 -17.20 -10.55 26.37
N ILE A 139 -16.60 -9.87 25.40
CA ILE A 139 -16.84 -10.06 23.94
C ILE A 139 -16.08 -11.30 23.49
N THR A 140 -16.82 -12.29 22.97
CA THR A 140 -16.24 -13.59 22.60
C THR A 140 -16.16 -13.82 21.09
N SER A 141 -17.01 -13.14 20.30
CA SER A 141 -17.11 -13.26 18.86
C SER A 141 -17.69 -12.00 18.22
N LEU A 142 -17.69 -11.92 16.90
CA LEU A 142 -18.38 -10.86 16.16
C LEU A 142 -19.88 -10.88 16.41
N ALA A 143 -20.51 -12.06 16.38
CA ALA A 143 -21.95 -12.21 16.64
C ALA A 143 -22.31 -11.75 18.06
N ASP A 144 -21.53 -12.15 19.07
CA ASP A 144 -21.72 -11.72 20.45
C ASP A 144 -21.61 -10.19 20.61
N LEU A 145 -20.63 -9.56 19.93
CA LEU A 145 -20.52 -8.12 19.92
C LEU A 145 -21.75 -7.44 19.32
N MET A 146 -22.27 -7.96 18.19
CA MET A 146 -23.43 -7.38 17.53
C MET A 146 -24.70 -7.49 18.39
N GLU A 147 -24.93 -8.63 19.04
CA GLU A 147 -26.04 -8.79 19.99
C GLU A 147 -25.94 -7.86 21.18
N LYS A 148 -24.75 -7.72 21.75
CA LYS A 148 -24.49 -6.78 22.85
C LYS A 148 -24.69 -5.31 22.44
N ALA A 149 -24.23 -4.95 21.23
CA ALA A 149 -24.40 -3.61 20.69
C ALA A 149 -25.87 -3.29 20.34
N LYS A 150 -26.66 -4.28 19.95
CA LYS A 150 -28.11 -4.17 19.78
C LYS A 150 -28.82 -3.95 21.12
N ALA A 151 -28.43 -4.70 22.15
CA ALA A 151 -29.04 -4.60 23.48
C ALA A 151 -28.66 -3.31 24.24
N ALA A 152 -27.49 -2.76 23.94
CA ALA A 152 -26.98 -1.53 24.58
C ALA A 152 -26.33 -0.61 23.52
N PRO A 153 -27.14 0.13 22.75
CA PRO A 153 -26.65 1.07 21.75
C PRO A 153 -25.63 2.06 22.33
N ASP A 154 -24.62 2.42 21.55
CA ASP A 154 -23.52 3.34 21.91
C ASP A 154 -22.58 2.92 23.05
N LYS A 155 -22.84 1.79 23.70
CA LYS A 155 -21.95 1.25 24.73
C LYS A 155 -20.64 0.69 24.17
N TYR A 156 -20.70 0.14 22.98
CA TYR A 156 -19.58 -0.50 22.30
C TYR A 156 -19.07 0.37 21.16
N SER A 157 -17.75 0.61 21.09
CA SER A 157 -17.14 1.43 20.05
C SER A 157 -16.01 0.68 19.35
N LEU A 158 -15.83 0.99 18.06
CA LEU A 158 -14.73 0.50 17.24
C LEU A 158 -13.75 1.64 16.98
N GLY A 159 -12.52 1.49 17.46
CA GLY A 159 -11.42 2.38 17.13
C GLY A 159 -10.65 1.89 15.89
N SER A 160 -10.17 2.82 15.07
CA SER A 160 -9.26 2.52 13.97
C SER A 160 -8.41 3.74 13.60
N PRO A 161 -7.21 3.56 13.00
CA PRO A 161 -6.40 4.68 12.56
C PRO A 161 -7.08 5.47 11.44
N GLY A 162 -7.25 6.79 11.66
CA GLY A 162 -7.76 7.74 10.67
C GLY A 162 -9.28 7.78 10.51
N ALA A 163 -9.79 8.99 10.25
CA ALA A 163 -11.23 9.23 10.13
C ALA A 163 -11.81 8.87 8.75
N LEU A 164 -11.01 8.93 7.69
CA LEU A 164 -11.43 8.74 6.30
C LEU A 164 -10.53 7.69 5.62
N THR A 165 -10.58 6.47 6.15
CA THR A 165 -9.74 5.36 5.71
C THR A 165 -10.60 4.21 5.18
N ALA A 166 -9.97 3.28 4.47
CA ALA A 166 -10.61 2.07 3.99
C ALA A 166 -11.26 1.28 5.14
N GLN A 167 -10.65 1.26 6.34
CA GLN A 167 -11.21 0.63 7.53
C GLN A 167 -12.57 1.20 7.92
N ARG A 168 -12.73 2.54 7.88
CA ARG A 168 -14.04 3.17 8.13
C ARG A 168 -15.08 2.72 7.13
N PHE A 169 -14.74 2.71 5.85
CA PHE A 169 -15.68 2.35 4.79
C PHE A 169 -15.97 0.85 4.78
N PHE A 170 -15.02 0.00 5.15
CA PHE A 170 -15.24 -1.42 5.41
C PHE A 170 -16.19 -1.63 6.59
N HIS A 171 -15.96 -0.94 7.71
CA HIS A 171 -16.88 -0.95 8.85
C HIS A 171 -18.31 -0.55 8.44
N MET A 172 -18.46 0.52 7.65
CA MET A 172 -19.78 0.93 7.13
C MET A 172 -20.44 -0.15 6.26
N GLN A 173 -19.67 -0.92 5.48
CA GLN A 173 -20.20 -2.05 4.71
C GLN A 173 -20.62 -3.19 5.64
N LEU A 174 -19.79 -3.54 6.61
CA LEU A 174 -20.08 -4.59 7.60
C LEU A 174 -21.36 -4.26 8.36
N MET A 175 -21.54 -3.03 8.82
CA MET A 175 -22.74 -2.62 9.59
C MET A 175 -24.04 -2.71 8.82
N LYS A 176 -24.05 -2.80 7.48
CA LYS A 176 -25.27 -3.06 6.71
C LYS A 176 -25.84 -4.46 6.95
N HIS A 177 -25.02 -5.41 7.36
CA HIS A 177 -25.43 -6.76 7.72
C HIS A 177 -26.01 -6.84 9.15
N PHE A 178 -25.86 -5.75 9.94
CA PHE A 178 -26.31 -5.65 11.32
C PHE A 178 -27.06 -4.33 11.57
N PRO A 179 -28.24 -4.13 10.91
CA PRO A 179 -28.92 -2.82 10.92
C PRO A 179 -29.43 -2.39 12.31
N ASP A 180 -29.68 -3.35 13.19
CA ASP A 180 -30.16 -3.11 14.55
C ASP A 180 -29.02 -2.87 15.57
N SER A 181 -27.78 -3.09 15.17
CA SER A 181 -26.62 -2.93 16.06
C SER A 181 -25.94 -1.60 15.78
N ASN A 182 -25.52 -0.90 16.84
CA ASN A 182 -24.75 0.34 16.70
C ASN A 182 -23.38 0.20 17.37
N VAL A 183 -22.31 0.26 16.57
CA VAL A 183 -20.92 0.25 17.01
C VAL A 183 -20.24 1.50 16.44
N PRO A 184 -20.28 2.66 17.12
CA PRO A 184 -19.71 3.91 16.66
C PRO A 184 -18.23 3.77 16.32
N TYR A 185 -17.82 4.44 15.23
CA TYR A 185 -16.45 4.48 14.77
C TYR A 185 -15.68 5.66 15.39
N VAL A 186 -14.56 5.37 16.07
CA VAL A 186 -13.68 6.35 16.70
C VAL A 186 -12.33 6.37 15.96
N ALA A 187 -11.92 7.55 15.49
CA ALA A 187 -10.66 7.73 14.76
C ALA A 187 -9.51 8.02 15.71
N TYR A 188 -8.38 7.32 15.51
CA TYR A 188 -7.11 7.50 16.20
C TYR A 188 -6.02 7.97 15.24
N ASN A 189 -4.92 8.56 15.75
CA ASN A 189 -3.82 9.04 14.90
C ASN A 189 -2.93 7.92 14.37
N GLY A 190 -2.92 6.75 15.02
CA GLY A 190 -2.11 5.61 14.61
C GLY A 190 -2.40 4.33 15.36
N GLY A 191 -1.78 3.23 14.92
CA GLY A 191 -2.00 1.89 15.48
C GLY A 191 -1.54 1.76 16.94
N GLY A 192 -0.44 2.40 17.32
CA GLY A 192 0.07 2.35 18.70
C GLY A 192 -0.86 3.02 19.69
N GLU A 193 -1.35 4.24 19.40
CA GLU A 193 -2.34 4.93 20.20
C GLU A 193 -3.64 4.12 20.31
N LEU A 194 -4.07 3.51 19.22
CA LEU A 194 -5.26 2.67 19.17
C LEU A 194 -5.14 1.44 20.09
N VAL A 195 -4.01 0.72 20.02
CA VAL A 195 -3.77 -0.46 20.89
C VAL A 195 -3.72 -0.04 22.35
N THR A 196 -3.07 1.08 22.67
CA THR A 196 -3.06 1.64 24.04
C THR A 196 -4.47 1.98 24.53
N ALA A 197 -5.31 2.58 23.67
CA ALA A 197 -6.69 2.88 24.00
C ALA A 197 -7.54 1.62 24.24
N LEU A 198 -7.31 0.55 23.46
CA LEU A 198 -7.94 -0.74 23.70
C LEU A 198 -7.52 -1.33 25.05
N LEU A 199 -6.21 -1.39 25.32
CA LEU A 199 -5.67 -1.93 26.58
C LEU A 199 -6.15 -1.15 27.82
N GLY A 200 -6.36 0.17 27.65
CA GLY A 200 -6.95 1.05 28.68
C GLY A 200 -8.47 0.96 28.81
N GLY A 201 -9.15 0.15 27.98
CA GLY A 201 -10.62 0.02 28.00
C GLY A 201 -11.38 1.25 27.49
N HIS A 202 -10.72 2.18 26.78
CA HIS A 202 -11.34 3.40 26.22
C HIS A 202 -12.15 3.11 24.96
N ILE A 203 -11.93 1.97 24.31
CA ILE A 203 -12.70 1.44 23.19
C ILE A 203 -12.96 -0.05 23.41
N SER A 204 -14.02 -0.57 22.80
CA SER A 204 -14.39 -1.98 22.90
C SER A 204 -13.68 -2.86 21.89
N VAL A 205 -13.41 -2.32 20.70
CA VAL A 205 -12.81 -3.03 19.57
C VAL A 205 -11.73 -2.15 18.93
N ALA A 206 -10.55 -2.71 18.68
CA ALA A 206 -9.53 -2.10 17.84
C ALA A 206 -9.51 -2.76 16.46
N TYR A 207 -9.61 -1.97 15.39
CA TYR A 207 -9.51 -2.41 14.00
C TYR A 207 -8.20 -1.91 13.38
N THR A 208 -7.23 -2.80 13.27
CA THR A 208 -5.87 -2.49 12.81
C THR A 208 -5.24 -3.74 12.21
N PRO A 209 -4.07 -3.68 11.54
CA PRO A 209 -3.30 -4.88 11.22
C PRO A 209 -3.14 -5.79 12.43
N VAL A 210 -3.41 -7.09 12.27
CA VAL A 210 -3.30 -8.07 13.37
C VAL A 210 -1.90 -8.13 13.95
N ALA A 211 -0.88 -7.78 13.16
CA ALA A 211 0.50 -7.67 13.62
C ALA A 211 0.68 -6.71 14.82
N ASN A 212 -0.16 -5.68 14.92
CA ASN A 212 -0.13 -4.74 16.05
C ASN A 212 -0.60 -5.37 17.37
N PHE A 213 -1.30 -6.49 17.33
CA PHE A 213 -1.75 -7.23 18.49
C PHE A 213 -0.73 -8.26 19.00
N LEU A 214 0.23 -8.67 18.16
CA LEU A 214 1.19 -9.72 18.51
C LEU A 214 2.01 -9.45 19.77
N PRO A 215 2.49 -8.20 20.05
CA PRO A 215 3.14 -7.91 21.33
C PRO A 215 2.22 -8.05 22.54
N HIS A 216 0.92 -8.14 22.35
CA HIS A 216 -0.13 -8.17 23.38
C HIS A 216 -1.08 -9.36 23.20
N LYS A 217 -0.64 -10.45 22.55
CA LYS A 217 -1.48 -11.60 22.20
C LYS A 217 -2.19 -12.24 23.40
N ASP A 218 -1.60 -12.17 24.58
CA ASP A 218 -2.18 -12.73 25.82
C ASP A 218 -3.26 -11.80 26.42
N ALA A 219 -3.24 -10.51 26.09
CA ALA A 219 -4.19 -9.50 26.55
C ALA A 219 -5.29 -9.17 25.54
N ILE A 220 -5.08 -9.47 24.25
CA ILE A 220 -6.00 -9.13 23.17
C ILE A 220 -6.47 -10.39 22.44
N ARG A 221 -7.78 -10.61 22.41
CA ARG A 221 -8.41 -11.65 21.59
C ARG A 221 -8.77 -11.06 20.21
N VAL A 222 -8.39 -11.72 19.11
CA VAL A 222 -8.86 -11.39 17.78
C VAL A 222 -10.14 -12.17 17.47
N ILE A 223 -11.25 -11.45 17.23
CA ILE A 223 -12.58 -12.03 17.02
C ILE A 223 -12.98 -12.13 15.56
N ALA A 224 -12.29 -11.41 14.67
CA ALA A 224 -12.49 -11.48 13.23
C ALA A 224 -11.27 -10.95 12.49
N VAL A 225 -10.97 -11.52 11.32
CA VAL A 225 -9.97 -11.01 10.37
C VAL A 225 -10.59 -10.74 9.01
N SER A 226 -10.08 -9.72 8.31
CA SER A 226 -10.67 -9.24 7.05
C SER A 226 -10.12 -9.92 5.78
N SER A 227 -9.11 -10.76 5.90
CA SER A 227 -8.57 -11.52 4.79
C SER A 227 -9.52 -12.62 4.31
N ALA A 228 -9.34 -13.07 3.07
CA ALA A 228 -10.11 -14.18 2.50
C ALA A 228 -9.87 -15.53 3.21
N LYS A 229 -8.74 -15.65 3.90
CA LYS A 229 -8.36 -16.84 4.70
C LYS A 229 -7.92 -16.39 6.08
N ARG A 230 -7.97 -17.30 7.06
CA ARG A 230 -7.48 -17.04 8.41
C ARG A 230 -6.01 -16.64 8.40
N ASP A 231 -5.63 -15.75 9.30
CA ASP A 231 -4.27 -15.28 9.43
C ASP A 231 -3.37 -16.32 10.13
N ALA A 232 -2.12 -16.47 9.68
CA ALA A 232 -1.21 -17.47 10.22
C ALA A 232 -0.80 -17.19 11.68
N TYR A 233 -0.81 -15.94 12.12
CA TYR A 233 -0.53 -15.56 13.50
C TYR A 233 -1.74 -15.73 14.44
N TYR A 234 -2.96 -15.77 13.86
CA TYR A 234 -4.23 -15.91 14.56
C TYR A 234 -5.11 -16.98 13.86
N PRO A 235 -4.67 -18.25 13.82
CA PRO A 235 -5.37 -19.32 13.09
C PRO A 235 -6.75 -19.63 13.64
N ASP A 236 -6.99 -19.33 14.91
CA ASP A 236 -8.29 -19.52 15.56
C ASP A 236 -9.27 -18.38 15.30
N ALA A 237 -8.80 -17.21 14.84
CA ALA A 237 -9.66 -16.09 14.51
C ALA A 237 -10.37 -16.32 13.17
N PRO A 238 -11.73 -16.40 13.15
CA PRO A 238 -12.46 -16.58 11.91
C PRO A 238 -12.42 -15.33 11.04
N THR A 239 -12.60 -15.49 9.74
CA THR A 239 -12.69 -14.36 8.80
C THR A 239 -14.10 -13.74 8.82
N PHE A 240 -14.24 -12.49 8.33
CA PHE A 240 -15.56 -11.92 8.06
C PHE A 240 -16.30 -12.69 6.95
N VAL A 241 -15.55 -13.32 6.03
CA VAL A 241 -16.10 -14.20 5.00
C VAL A 241 -16.80 -15.41 5.61
N GLU A 242 -16.18 -16.05 6.61
CA GLU A 242 -16.75 -17.20 7.32
C GLU A 242 -17.97 -16.82 8.17
N GLN A 243 -17.99 -15.59 8.71
CA GLN A 243 -18.99 -15.17 9.69
C GLN A 243 -20.17 -14.42 9.10
N VAL A 244 -20.01 -13.71 7.97
CA VAL A 244 -20.98 -12.71 7.48
C VAL A 244 -21.24 -12.81 5.99
N ASP A 245 -20.29 -12.45 5.14
CA ASP A 245 -20.47 -12.38 3.69
C ASP A 245 -19.15 -12.57 2.94
N LYS A 246 -19.20 -13.39 1.86
CA LYS A 246 -18.05 -13.72 1.00
C LYS A 246 -17.36 -12.51 0.38
N ASN A 247 -18.02 -11.37 0.29
CA ASN A 247 -17.48 -10.14 -0.29
C ASN A 247 -16.80 -9.23 0.75
N LEU A 248 -16.86 -9.59 2.03
CA LEU A 248 -16.20 -8.82 3.10
C LEU A 248 -14.72 -9.21 3.24
N VAL A 249 -13.96 -8.92 2.18
CA VAL A 249 -12.51 -9.10 2.14
C VAL A 249 -11.82 -7.75 2.04
N PHE A 250 -10.91 -7.48 2.97
CA PHE A 250 -10.11 -6.27 2.98
C PHE A 250 -8.77 -6.50 3.69
N ASP A 251 -7.68 -6.60 2.93
CA ASP A 251 -6.32 -6.54 3.44
C ASP A 251 -5.71 -5.16 3.14
N SER A 252 -4.83 -4.69 4.01
CA SER A 252 -4.14 -3.43 3.76
C SER A 252 -2.94 -3.69 2.84
N VAL A 253 -3.09 -3.38 1.56
CA VAL A 253 -2.09 -3.63 0.51
C VAL A 253 -1.14 -2.46 0.37
N TYR A 254 0.15 -2.76 0.29
CA TYR A 254 1.23 -1.81 0.03
C TYR A 254 1.99 -2.19 -1.23
N GLY A 255 2.30 -1.19 -2.04
CA GLY A 255 3.04 -1.41 -3.27
C GLY A 255 3.88 -0.21 -3.69
N ILE A 256 4.74 -0.47 -4.66
CA ILE A 256 5.55 0.54 -5.33
C ILE A 256 4.80 1.05 -6.55
N VAL A 257 4.72 2.37 -6.65
CA VAL A 257 4.20 3.08 -7.82
C VAL A 257 5.18 4.18 -8.24
N GLY A 258 5.13 4.57 -9.49
CA GLY A 258 5.87 5.73 -9.98
C GLY A 258 4.96 6.70 -10.73
N PRO A 259 5.49 7.84 -11.23
CA PRO A 259 4.73 8.74 -12.08
C PRO A 259 4.20 8.00 -13.32
N ARG A 260 3.11 8.51 -13.88
CA ARG A 260 2.51 7.90 -15.08
C ARG A 260 3.51 7.88 -16.24
N ARG A 261 3.55 6.76 -17.00
CA ARG A 261 4.36 6.59 -18.22
C ARG A 261 5.86 6.41 -17.99
N ILE A 262 6.26 5.73 -16.93
CA ILE A 262 7.64 5.22 -16.84
C ILE A 262 7.87 4.25 -18.03
N PRO A 263 9.03 4.30 -18.71
CA PRO A 263 9.39 3.35 -19.76
C PRO A 263 9.28 1.89 -19.29
N ALA A 264 8.79 1.01 -20.15
CA ALA A 264 8.47 -0.37 -19.77
C ALA A 264 9.69 -1.15 -19.28
N ASP A 265 10.83 -0.99 -19.92
CA ASP A 265 12.11 -1.59 -19.54
C ASP A 265 12.54 -1.22 -18.11
N ARG A 266 12.32 0.04 -17.72
CA ARG A 266 12.61 0.52 -16.36
C ARG A 266 11.61 -0.04 -15.34
N VAL A 267 10.35 -0.15 -15.71
CA VAL A 267 9.33 -0.80 -14.86
C VAL A 267 9.68 -2.27 -14.65
N GLU A 268 10.03 -3.00 -15.70
CA GLU A 268 10.45 -4.40 -15.63
C GLU A 268 11.68 -4.56 -14.74
N ARG A 269 12.69 -3.71 -14.91
CA ARG A 269 13.88 -3.75 -14.05
C ARG A 269 13.58 -3.49 -12.58
N LEU A 270 12.72 -2.53 -12.27
CA LEU A 270 12.28 -2.28 -10.88
C LEU A 270 11.50 -3.47 -10.31
N GLN A 271 10.62 -4.09 -11.11
CA GLN A 271 9.89 -5.29 -10.70
C GLN A 271 10.83 -6.45 -10.36
N GLU A 272 11.84 -6.69 -11.20
CA GLU A 272 12.87 -7.72 -10.95
C GLU A 272 13.59 -7.48 -9.63
N LEU A 273 14.08 -6.26 -9.41
CA LEU A 273 14.81 -5.88 -8.20
C LEU A 273 13.97 -6.10 -6.93
N PHE A 274 12.72 -5.66 -6.91
CA PHE A 274 11.86 -5.84 -5.75
C PHE A 274 11.39 -7.30 -5.58
N LYS A 275 11.15 -8.02 -6.67
CA LYS A 275 10.83 -9.45 -6.63
C LYS A 275 11.97 -10.27 -6.03
N GLU A 276 13.20 -10.01 -6.49
CA GLU A 276 14.41 -10.67 -6.00
C GLU A 276 14.62 -10.36 -4.51
N ALA A 277 14.49 -9.08 -4.11
CA ALA A 277 14.61 -8.68 -2.72
C ALA A 277 13.60 -9.39 -1.80
N LEU A 278 12.34 -9.50 -2.21
CA LEU A 278 11.30 -10.18 -1.43
C LEU A 278 11.46 -11.70 -1.40
N ALA A 279 12.14 -12.29 -2.37
CA ALA A 279 12.45 -13.73 -2.42
C ALA A 279 13.70 -14.10 -1.61
N ASP A 280 14.53 -13.12 -1.23
CA ASP A 280 15.76 -13.37 -0.48
C ASP A 280 15.47 -13.86 0.94
N PRO A 281 16.05 -15.01 1.38
CA PRO A 281 15.80 -15.57 2.71
C PRO A 281 16.19 -14.62 3.86
N GLY A 282 17.24 -13.82 3.69
CA GLY A 282 17.68 -12.83 4.71
C GLY A 282 16.67 -11.68 4.85
N VAL A 283 16.12 -11.22 3.73
CA VAL A 283 15.03 -10.23 3.72
C VAL A 283 13.78 -10.81 4.37
N GLN A 284 13.38 -12.04 4.01
CA GLN A 284 12.21 -12.70 4.59
C GLN A 284 12.35 -12.87 6.11
N ALA A 285 13.53 -13.30 6.59
CA ALA A 285 13.79 -13.41 8.03
C ALA A 285 13.67 -12.06 8.76
N LYS A 286 14.22 -10.97 8.19
CA LYS A 286 14.07 -9.61 8.74
C LYS A 286 12.61 -9.15 8.77
N LEU A 287 11.86 -9.39 7.69
CA LEU A 287 10.44 -9.04 7.61
C LEU A 287 9.60 -9.83 8.62
N GLN A 288 9.89 -11.10 8.82
CA GLN A 288 9.22 -11.95 9.81
C GLN A 288 9.45 -11.44 11.25
N GLN A 289 10.67 -10.99 11.58
CA GLN A 289 10.98 -10.41 12.91
C GLN A 289 10.15 -9.18 13.24
N VAL A 290 9.73 -8.42 12.23
CA VAL A 290 8.91 -7.21 12.38
C VAL A 290 7.46 -7.43 11.94
N TYR A 291 7.04 -8.70 11.79
CA TYR A 291 5.67 -9.11 11.45
C TYR A 291 5.14 -8.50 10.13
N ILE A 292 6.02 -8.23 9.18
CA ILE A 292 5.66 -7.78 7.84
C ILE A 292 5.59 -9.00 6.93
N ARG A 293 4.42 -9.23 6.30
CA ARG A 293 4.22 -10.32 5.35
C ARG A 293 4.54 -9.84 3.93
N PRO A 294 5.57 -10.38 3.28
CA PRO A 294 5.81 -10.10 1.86
C PRO A 294 4.68 -10.69 1.01
N SER A 295 4.22 -9.93 0.02
CA SER A 295 3.20 -10.35 -0.94
C SER A 295 3.49 -9.69 -2.29
N TYR A 296 4.19 -10.42 -3.14
CA TYR A 296 4.60 -9.89 -4.44
C TYR A 296 3.54 -10.14 -5.51
N LEU A 297 3.14 -9.06 -6.20
CA LEU A 297 2.45 -9.10 -7.49
C LEU A 297 3.13 -8.15 -8.46
N PRO A 298 3.30 -8.52 -9.75
CA PRO A 298 3.81 -7.60 -10.76
C PRO A 298 2.85 -6.43 -10.99
N GLY A 299 3.34 -5.34 -11.59
CA GLY A 299 2.61 -4.08 -11.74
C GLY A 299 1.23 -4.22 -12.40
N ALA A 300 1.12 -5.06 -13.42
CA ALA A 300 -0.16 -5.30 -14.09
C ALA A 300 -1.22 -5.90 -13.15
N GLU A 301 -0.82 -6.89 -12.33
CA GLU A 301 -1.72 -7.52 -11.35
C GLU A 301 -2.00 -6.57 -10.17
N PHE A 302 -1.00 -5.84 -9.71
CA PHE A 302 -1.19 -4.80 -8.69
C PHE A 302 -2.14 -3.70 -9.17
N GLY A 303 -2.09 -3.31 -10.44
CA GLY A 303 -3.05 -2.38 -11.06
C GLY A 303 -4.50 -2.89 -10.98
N LYS A 304 -4.72 -4.20 -11.18
CA LYS A 304 -6.05 -4.83 -11.00
C LYS A 304 -6.51 -4.76 -9.53
N VAL A 305 -5.59 -5.01 -8.58
CA VAL A 305 -5.88 -4.86 -7.15
C VAL A 305 -6.31 -3.43 -6.83
N LEU A 306 -5.58 -2.41 -7.31
CA LEU A 306 -5.95 -1.01 -7.09
C LEU A 306 -7.35 -0.69 -7.65
N LYS A 307 -7.68 -1.21 -8.84
CA LYS A 307 -9.01 -1.05 -9.41
C LYS A 307 -10.09 -1.70 -8.55
N GLN A 308 -9.89 -2.94 -8.11
CA GLN A 308 -10.82 -3.66 -7.25
C GLN A 308 -11.07 -2.90 -5.94
N TYR A 309 -10.02 -2.35 -5.32
CA TYR A 309 -10.13 -1.50 -4.13
C TYR A 309 -10.95 -0.23 -4.42
N SER A 310 -10.65 0.45 -5.53
CA SER A 310 -11.39 1.65 -5.93
C SER A 310 -12.88 1.36 -6.09
N ASP A 311 -13.22 0.28 -6.78
CA ASP A 311 -14.60 -0.14 -7.06
C ASP A 311 -15.33 -0.55 -5.76
N PHE A 312 -14.67 -1.34 -4.90
CA PHE A 312 -15.24 -1.80 -3.63
C PHE A 312 -15.64 -0.67 -2.70
N PHE A 313 -14.83 0.38 -2.61
CA PHE A 313 -15.09 1.51 -1.72
C PHE A 313 -15.94 2.63 -2.34
N ALA A 314 -16.21 2.60 -3.65
CA ALA A 314 -16.96 3.68 -4.33
C ALA A 314 -18.36 3.90 -3.75
N ALA A 315 -19.14 2.84 -3.54
CA ALA A 315 -20.50 2.95 -3.02
C ALA A 315 -20.56 3.44 -1.56
N PRO A 316 -19.80 2.88 -0.61
CA PRO A 316 -19.80 3.37 0.78
C PRO A 316 -19.26 4.81 0.89
N ILE A 317 -18.29 5.22 0.08
CA ILE A 317 -17.82 6.61 0.07
C ILE A 317 -18.89 7.57 -0.43
N ARG A 318 -19.61 7.21 -1.51
CA ARG A 318 -20.74 8.01 -2.02
C ARG A 318 -21.80 8.20 -0.94
N GLN A 319 -22.26 7.13 -0.29
CA GLN A 319 -23.24 7.18 0.79
C GLN A 319 -22.78 8.06 1.98
N TYR A 320 -21.49 7.99 2.32
CA TYR A 320 -20.91 8.84 3.34
C TYR A 320 -20.99 10.32 2.97
N LYS A 321 -20.66 10.67 1.72
CA LYS A 321 -20.75 12.06 1.23
C LYS A 321 -22.17 12.59 1.20
N GLU A 322 -23.13 11.80 0.75
CA GLU A 322 -24.54 12.15 0.72
C GLU A 322 -25.07 12.47 2.13
N LYS A 323 -24.77 11.61 3.12
CA LYS A 323 -25.16 11.84 4.52
C LYS A 323 -24.50 13.10 5.11
N LYS A 324 -23.26 13.41 4.73
CA LYS A 324 -22.55 14.60 5.23
C LYS A 324 -22.96 15.89 4.53
N GLY A 325 -23.40 15.83 3.28
CA GLY A 325 -23.92 16.99 2.55
C GLY A 325 -25.38 17.33 2.89
N ALA A 326 -26.10 16.43 3.57
CA ALA A 326 -27.44 16.62 4.07
C ALA A 326 -27.50 17.18 5.51
N GLN A 327 -26.35 17.33 6.17
CA GLN A 327 -26.15 17.98 7.47
C GLN A 327 -25.59 19.40 7.29
#